data_40d557ceed9fa4f939b6cba6951b006b
#
_entry.id   40d557ceed9fa4f939b6cba6951b006b
#
_cell.length_a   1.000
_cell.length_b   1.000
_cell.length_c   1.000
_cell.angle_alpha   90.00
_cell.angle_beta   90.00
_cell.angle_gamma   90.00
#
_symmetry.space_group_name_H-M   'P 1'
#
loop_
_entity.id
_entity.type
_entity.pdbx_description
1 polymer ?
#
loop_
_entity_poly.entity_id
_entity_poly.type
_entity_poly.pdbx_seq_one_letter_code
_entity_poly.pdbx_strand_id
1 'polypeptide(L)'
;AIKAHGVMQKDIDYVVKGIETDAGVAAGSRLEAMRQRRREYYLDTDRNGHHQLEAGDIAEARVVSVIRPGAFVELFGIEQFIPLEELSYLRWVDATTHFRVGDRVLVKILELDRSDRNNISLKLSVKQAGEDAFKQAISRFKVGNIYVGNVTMITAVGVFVSFENVSCLCQFPKRKRPAIGSPVTVRILGADLERLRLWGAIVYS
;
A
#
# COMPACT_ATOMS: atom_id res chain seq x y z
N ALA A 1 9.94 -24.69 23.63
CA ALA A 1 9.43 -23.45 23.01
C ALA A 1 10.60 -22.50 22.86
N ILE A 2 11.13 -22.35 21.65
CA ILE A 2 12.15 -21.34 21.36
C ILE A 2 11.43 -19.99 21.40
N LYS A 3 11.65 -19.23 22.44
CA LYS A 3 11.28 -17.82 22.47
C LYS A 3 12.23 -17.08 21.53
N ALA A 4 11.81 -16.83 20.31
CA ALA A 4 12.42 -15.81 19.49
C ALA A 4 12.19 -14.46 20.20
N HIS A 5 13.27 -13.81 20.61
CA HIS A 5 13.20 -12.50 21.26
C HIS A 5 12.69 -11.47 20.24
N GLY A 6 11.52 -10.93 20.54
CA GLY A 6 11.01 -9.65 20.12
C GLY A 6 10.77 -9.48 18.62
N VAL A 7 9.69 -9.94 18.14
CA VAL A 7 8.69 -9.40 17.23
C VAL A 7 7.74 -10.57 16.96
N MET A 8 6.49 -10.47 17.36
CA MET A 8 5.47 -11.43 16.94
C MET A 8 5.26 -11.26 15.44
N GLN A 9 6.05 -11.94 14.66
CA GLN A 9 5.80 -12.13 13.23
C GLN A 9 4.71 -13.20 13.13
N LYS A 10 3.51 -12.78 12.83
CA LYS A 10 2.42 -13.68 12.48
C LYS A 10 2.77 -14.34 11.15
N ASP A 11 2.73 -15.66 11.11
CA ASP A 11 2.76 -16.53 9.93
C ASP A 11 3.92 -16.28 8.95
N ILE A 12 5.05 -16.89 9.24
CA ILE A 12 6.21 -16.92 8.34
C ILE A 12 6.43 -18.35 7.89
N ASP A 13 6.53 -18.57 6.57
CA ASP A 13 6.83 -19.87 5.98
C ASP A 13 8.28 -20.29 6.24
N TYR A 14 8.49 -21.56 6.60
CA TYR A 14 9.82 -22.21 6.66
C TYR A 14 9.78 -23.60 6.03
N VAL A 15 10.90 -24.02 5.49
CA VAL A 15 11.15 -25.43 5.19
C VAL A 15 11.81 -26.07 6.41
N VAL A 16 11.17 -27.09 6.99
CA VAL A 16 11.76 -27.83 8.13
C VAL A 16 12.93 -28.66 7.63
N LYS A 17 14.11 -28.44 8.21
CA LYS A 17 15.37 -29.14 7.86
C LYS A 17 15.65 -30.33 8.74
N GLY A 18 15.22 -30.29 9.98
CA GLY A 18 15.43 -31.37 10.94
C GLY A 18 14.60 -31.13 12.18
N ILE A 19 14.23 -32.22 12.80
CA ILE A 19 13.52 -32.23 14.10
C ILE A 19 14.33 -33.15 15.01
N GLU A 20 14.77 -32.60 16.16
CA GLU A 20 15.41 -33.35 17.21
C GLU A 20 14.39 -33.54 18.33
N THR A 21 13.75 -34.69 18.34
CA THR A 21 12.60 -34.99 19.24
C THR A 21 13.02 -34.97 20.70
N ASP A 22 14.20 -35.46 21.01
CA ASP A 22 14.71 -35.58 22.38
C ASP A 22 15.02 -34.21 23.01
N ALA A 23 15.47 -33.26 22.19
CA ALA A 23 15.73 -31.88 22.61
C ALA A 23 14.52 -30.96 22.42
N GLY A 24 13.45 -31.40 21.75
CA GLY A 24 12.28 -30.57 21.43
C GLY A 24 12.60 -29.39 20.50
N VAL A 25 13.60 -29.55 19.62
CA VAL A 25 14.09 -28.49 18.74
C VAL A 25 13.79 -28.84 17.28
N ALA A 26 13.31 -27.86 16.52
CA ALA A 26 13.16 -27.96 15.06
C ALA A 26 13.99 -26.85 14.39
N ALA A 27 14.80 -27.24 13.39
CA ALA A 27 15.54 -26.32 12.54
C ALA A 27 14.74 -26.05 11.25
N GLY A 28 14.51 -24.79 10.95
CA GLY A 28 13.77 -24.35 9.75
C GLY A 28 14.59 -23.36 8.92
N SER A 29 14.45 -23.41 7.61
CA SER A 29 15.06 -22.49 6.67
C SER A 29 13.99 -21.59 6.03
N ARG A 30 13.99 -20.29 6.37
CA ARG A 30 13.16 -19.29 5.71
C ARG A 30 13.62 -19.04 4.27
N LEU A 31 14.94 -19.03 4.06
CA LEU A 31 15.51 -18.79 2.72
C LEU A 31 15.04 -19.83 1.70
N GLU A 32 14.95 -21.11 2.12
CA GLU A 32 14.42 -22.14 1.22
C GLU A 32 12.93 -22.00 0.98
N ALA A 33 12.16 -21.68 2.01
CA ALA A 33 10.73 -21.40 1.83
C ALA A 33 10.50 -20.25 0.83
N MET A 34 11.26 -19.16 0.96
CA MET A 34 11.20 -18.04 0.00
C MET A 34 11.60 -18.46 -1.42
N ARG A 35 12.67 -19.28 -1.56
CA ARG A 35 13.09 -19.81 -2.88
C ARG A 35 12.03 -20.73 -3.50
N GLN A 36 11.39 -21.57 -2.69
CA GLN A 36 10.33 -22.46 -3.13
C GLN A 36 9.10 -21.64 -3.60
N ARG A 37 8.64 -20.68 -2.79
CA ARG A 37 7.53 -19.78 -3.15
C ARG A 37 7.84 -19.00 -4.42
N ARG A 38 9.05 -18.42 -4.52
CA ARG A 38 9.48 -17.71 -5.72
C ARG A 38 9.43 -18.59 -6.96
N ARG A 39 9.89 -19.84 -6.88
CA ARG A 39 9.84 -20.78 -8.00
C ARG A 39 8.38 -21.09 -8.37
N GLU A 40 7.55 -21.45 -7.39
CA GLU A 40 6.16 -21.84 -7.57
C GLU A 40 5.33 -20.73 -8.23
N TYR A 41 5.43 -19.48 -7.74
CA TYR A 41 4.57 -18.40 -8.18
C TYR A 41 5.07 -17.66 -9.42
N TYR A 42 6.40 -17.62 -9.65
CA TYR A 42 6.94 -16.78 -10.72
C TYR A 42 7.56 -17.58 -11.86
N LEU A 43 8.04 -18.81 -11.65
CA LEU A 43 8.81 -19.55 -12.65
C LEU A 43 8.12 -20.80 -13.14
N ASP A 44 7.40 -21.49 -12.27
CA ASP A 44 6.66 -22.69 -12.65
C ASP A 44 5.39 -22.28 -13.42
N THR A 45 5.01 -23.13 -14.38
CA THR A 45 3.80 -22.95 -15.19
C THR A 45 2.83 -24.10 -14.96
N ASP A 46 1.56 -23.82 -15.14
CA ASP A 46 0.51 -24.85 -15.17
C ASP A 46 0.60 -25.71 -16.45
N ARG A 47 -0.33 -26.66 -16.61
CA ARG A 47 -0.41 -27.54 -17.80
C ARG A 47 -0.65 -26.79 -19.11
N ASN A 48 -1.15 -25.54 -19.03
CA ASN A 48 -1.45 -24.70 -20.17
C ASN A 48 -0.32 -23.68 -20.45
N GLY A 49 0.75 -23.69 -19.66
CA GLY A 49 1.88 -22.79 -19.80
C GLY A 49 1.70 -21.42 -19.12
N HIS A 50 0.65 -21.25 -18.28
CA HIS A 50 0.43 -20.01 -17.53
C HIS A 50 1.15 -20.02 -16.19
N HIS A 51 1.74 -18.91 -15.80
CA HIS A 51 2.28 -18.71 -14.46
C HIS A 51 1.15 -18.41 -13.47
N GLN A 52 1.40 -18.65 -12.17
CA GLN A 52 0.42 -18.36 -11.12
C GLN A 52 0.20 -16.86 -10.89
N LEU A 53 1.16 -16.02 -11.29
CA LEU A 53 1.08 -14.56 -11.17
C LEU A 53 1.42 -13.91 -12.50
N GLU A 54 0.63 -12.89 -12.87
CA GLU A 54 0.87 -12.06 -14.04
C GLU A 54 0.75 -10.57 -13.70
N ALA A 55 1.26 -9.72 -14.60
CA ALA A 55 1.03 -8.29 -14.46
C ALA A 55 -0.48 -7.98 -14.55
N GLY A 56 -0.97 -7.17 -13.64
CA GLY A 56 -2.40 -6.86 -13.47
C GLY A 56 -3.07 -7.58 -12.30
N ASP A 57 -2.51 -8.68 -11.82
CA ASP A 57 -3.06 -9.44 -10.70
C ASP A 57 -2.98 -8.68 -9.39
N ILE A 58 -3.93 -9.00 -8.50
CA ILE A 58 -3.97 -8.51 -7.12
C ILE A 58 -3.69 -9.68 -6.20
N ALA A 59 -2.73 -9.49 -5.31
CA ALA A 59 -2.32 -10.50 -4.35
C ALA A 59 -2.05 -9.88 -2.97
N GLU A 60 -2.06 -10.71 -1.92
CA GLU A 60 -1.73 -10.28 -0.57
C GLU A 60 -0.23 -10.36 -0.34
N ALA A 61 0.39 -9.24 0.04
CA ALA A 61 1.78 -9.12 0.41
C ALA A 61 1.93 -8.80 1.90
N ARG A 62 3.06 -9.19 2.49
CA ARG A 62 3.38 -8.92 3.89
C ARG A 62 4.39 -7.79 4.01
N VAL A 63 4.11 -6.81 4.86
CA VAL A 63 5.05 -5.72 5.17
C VAL A 63 6.21 -6.28 5.99
N VAL A 64 7.44 -6.13 5.49
CA VAL A 64 8.67 -6.63 6.14
C VAL A 64 9.50 -5.51 6.75
N SER A 65 9.41 -4.30 6.21
CA SER A 65 10.06 -3.11 6.76
C SER A 65 9.29 -1.87 6.33
N VAL A 66 9.30 -0.83 7.18
CA VAL A 66 8.68 0.46 6.87
C VAL A 66 9.69 1.56 7.15
N ILE A 67 9.85 2.44 6.19
CA ILE A 67 10.68 3.65 6.30
C ILE A 67 9.83 4.86 5.88
N ARG A 68 10.26 6.05 6.22
CA ARG A 68 9.48 7.26 5.92
C ARG A 68 9.03 7.38 4.46
N PRO A 69 9.89 7.15 3.42
CA PRO A 69 9.49 7.29 2.02
C PRO A 69 8.72 6.10 1.45
N GLY A 70 8.46 5.02 2.21
CA GLY A 70 7.73 3.85 1.69
C GLY A 70 7.82 2.62 2.57
N ALA A 71 7.41 1.49 2.03
CA ALA A 71 7.43 0.20 2.71
C ALA A 71 8.07 -0.89 1.85
N PHE A 72 8.79 -1.80 2.48
CA PHE A 72 9.21 -3.06 1.86
C PHE A 72 8.15 -4.11 2.14
N VAL A 73 7.71 -4.79 1.11
CA VAL A 73 6.76 -5.89 1.22
C VAL A 73 7.34 -7.17 0.63
N GLU A 74 6.97 -8.29 1.19
CA GLU A 74 7.27 -9.61 0.65
C GLU A 74 6.04 -10.16 -0.07
N LEU A 75 6.20 -10.49 -1.34
CA LEU A 75 5.21 -11.17 -2.16
C LEU A 75 5.80 -12.49 -2.66
N PHE A 76 5.33 -13.62 -2.11
CA PHE A 76 5.74 -14.98 -2.47
C PHE A 76 7.26 -15.17 -2.63
N GLY A 77 8.02 -14.73 -1.62
CA GLY A 77 9.47 -14.93 -1.55
C GLY A 77 10.31 -13.85 -2.27
N ILE A 78 9.69 -12.79 -2.77
CA ILE A 78 10.38 -11.61 -3.30
C ILE A 78 10.06 -10.41 -2.43
N GLU A 79 11.11 -9.72 -1.96
CA GLU A 79 10.97 -8.46 -1.24
C GLU A 79 11.06 -7.30 -2.22
N GLN A 80 10.07 -6.41 -2.17
CA GLN A 80 9.97 -5.25 -3.07
C GLN A 80 9.67 -3.98 -2.29
N PHE A 81 10.34 -2.89 -2.65
CA PHE A 81 10.05 -1.56 -2.13
C PHE A 81 8.86 -0.95 -2.86
N ILE A 82 7.90 -0.43 -2.08
CA ILE A 82 6.76 0.35 -2.58
C ILE A 82 6.93 1.78 -2.08
N PRO A 83 7.12 2.76 -2.97
CA PRO A 83 7.25 4.16 -2.57
C PRO A 83 5.92 4.70 -2.03
N LEU A 84 6.00 5.74 -1.19
CA LEU A 84 4.86 6.33 -0.48
C LEU A 84 3.70 6.70 -1.41
N GLU A 85 4.00 7.16 -2.61
CA GLU A 85 3.03 7.53 -3.64
C GLU A 85 2.27 6.34 -4.24
N GLU A 86 2.79 5.10 -4.13
CA GLU A 86 2.13 3.87 -4.54
C GLU A 86 1.44 3.15 -3.37
N LEU A 87 1.58 3.64 -2.14
CA LEU A 87 0.91 3.09 -0.97
C LEU A 87 -0.53 3.60 -0.81
N SER A 88 -0.81 4.85 -1.20
CA SER A 88 -2.14 5.44 -1.05
C SER A 88 -2.42 6.54 -2.06
N TYR A 89 -3.70 6.75 -2.37
CA TYR A 89 -4.19 7.96 -3.05
C TYR A 89 -4.23 9.19 -2.13
N LEU A 90 -4.17 8.98 -0.82
CA LEU A 90 -4.02 10.06 0.15
C LEU A 90 -2.58 10.62 0.10
N ARG A 91 -2.45 11.91 0.32
CA ARG A 91 -1.14 12.58 0.39
C ARG A 91 -0.52 12.37 1.77
N TRP A 92 0.11 11.22 1.96
CA TRP A 92 0.88 10.94 3.15
C TRP A 92 2.29 11.55 3.04
N VAL A 93 2.93 11.81 4.17
CA VAL A 93 4.30 12.34 4.26
C VAL A 93 5.25 11.35 4.92
N ASP A 94 4.69 10.31 5.55
CA ASP A 94 5.43 9.31 6.31
C ASP A 94 4.67 7.98 6.33
N ALA A 95 5.26 6.93 5.76
CA ALA A 95 4.65 5.61 5.75
C ALA A 95 4.63 4.94 7.13
N THR A 96 5.56 5.31 8.03
CA THR A 96 5.67 4.69 9.37
C THR A 96 4.48 4.96 10.28
N THR A 97 3.68 5.99 9.95
CA THR A 97 2.45 6.30 10.69
C THR A 97 1.25 5.47 10.26
N HIS A 98 1.35 4.75 9.13
CA HIS A 98 0.23 4.03 8.52
C HIS A 98 0.44 2.51 8.46
N PHE A 99 1.69 2.04 8.43
CA PHE A 99 2.01 0.61 8.33
C PHE A 99 2.93 0.15 9.46
N ARG A 100 2.81 -1.12 9.77
CA ARG A 100 3.67 -1.82 10.74
C ARG A 100 4.24 -3.08 10.11
N VAL A 101 5.41 -3.50 10.57
CA VAL A 101 5.99 -4.79 10.19
C VAL A 101 5.04 -5.91 10.59
N GLY A 102 4.76 -6.80 9.63
CA GLY A 102 3.81 -7.90 9.79
C GLY A 102 2.41 -7.61 9.25
N ASP A 103 2.09 -6.37 8.88
CA ASP A 103 0.81 -6.05 8.24
C ASP A 103 0.67 -6.78 6.90
N ARG A 104 -0.56 -7.18 6.56
CA ARG A 104 -0.92 -7.74 5.28
C ARG A 104 -1.63 -6.69 4.46
N VAL A 105 -1.18 -6.51 3.22
CA VAL A 105 -1.69 -5.51 2.30
C VAL A 105 -1.98 -6.13 0.94
N LEU A 106 -3.07 -5.73 0.32
CA LEU A 106 -3.32 -6.09 -1.08
C LEU A 106 -2.45 -5.21 -1.97
N VAL A 107 -1.77 -5.85 -2.91
CA VAL A 107 -0.93 -5.18 -3.91
C VAL A 107 -1.36 -5.60 -5.31
N LYS A 108 -1.40 -4.64 -6.23
CA LYS A 108 -1.52 -4.91 -7.65
C LYS A 108 -0.13 -5.00 -8.28
N ILE A 109 0.10 -6.02 -9.07
CA ILE A 109 1.34 -6.20 -9.82
C ILE A 109 1.24 -5.30 -11.06
N LEU A 110 2.03 -4.23 -11.10
CA LEU A 110 2.05 -3.31 -12.23
C LEU A 110 2.94 -3.82 -13.36
N GLU A 111 4.11 -4.31 -12.98
CA GLU A 111 5.12 -4.85 -13.90
C GLU A 111 5.74 -6.10 -13.25
N LEU A 112 6.01 -7.09 -14.06
CA LEU A 112 6.66 -8.33 -13.65
C LEU A 112 7.62 -8.75 -14.76
N ASP A 113 8.92 -8.67 -14.47
CA ASP A 113 9.99 -9.07 -15.37
C ASP A 113 10.64 -10.36 -14.87
N ARG A 114 10.57 -11.41 -15.70
CA ARG A 114 11.12 -12.75 -15.49
C ARG A 114 12.32 -13.05 -16.37
N SER A 115 12.84 -12.09 -17.12
CA SER A 115 13.95 -12.29 -18.08
C SER A 115 15.19 -12.87 -17.40
N ASP A 116 15.47 -12.47 -16.17
CA ASP A 116 16.47 -13.11 -15.31
C ASP A 116 15.79 -13.93 -14.23
N ARG A 117 15.87 -15.27 -14.34
CA ARG A 117 15.35 -16.21 -13.34
C ARG A 117 15.95 -16.04 -11.94
N ASN A 118 17.14 -15.49 -11.85
CA ASN A 118 17.83 -15.26 -10.57
C ASN A 118 17.43 -13.90 -9.97
N ASN A 119 17.01 -12.95 -10.79
CA ASN A 119 16.70 -11.60 -10.36
C ASN A 119 15.36 -11.12 -10.97
N ILE A 120 14.25 -11.71 -10.52
CA ILE A 120 12.90 -11.31 -10.94
C ILE A 120 12.62 -9.92 -10.39
N SER A 121 12.19 -9.01 -11.25
CA SER A 121 11.84 -7.64 -10.90
C SER A 121 10.32 -7.45 -10.84
N LEU A 122 9.85 -6.77 -9.80
CA LEU A 122 8.44 -6.46 -9.56
C LEU A 122 8.25 -4.95 -9.40
N LYS A 123 7.12 -4.46 -9.91
CA LYS A 123 6.60 -3.15 -9.53
C LYS A 123 5.21 -3.33 -8.97
N LEU A 124 5.02 -2.89 -7.74
CA LEU A 124 3.82 -3.13 -6.95
C LEU A 124 3.15 -1.82 -6.55
N SER A 125 1.82 -1.85 -6.40
CA SER A 125 1.04 -0.72 -5.93
C SER A 125 -0.06 -1.17 -4.99
N VAL A 126 -0.07 -0.65 -3.77
CA VAL A 126 -1.16 -0.85 -2.79
C VAL A 126 -2.37 0.00 -3.20
N LYS A 127 -2.16 1.25 -3.61
CA LYS A 127 -3.26 2.14 -3.99
C LYS A 127 -4.09 1.60 -5.14
N GLN A 128 -3.44 1.02 -6.17
CA GLN A 128 -4.15 0.51 -7.34
C GLN A 128 -4.88 -0.82 -7.08
N ALA A 129 -4.49 -1.57 -6.05
CA ALA A 129 -5.26 -2.72 -5.59
C ALA A 129 -6.63 -2.31 -5.02
N GLY A 130 -6.74 -1.10 -4.46
CA GLY A 130 -7.98 -0.51 -3.92
C GLY A 130 -8.64 0.54 -4.83
N GLU A 131 -8.30 0.60 -6.10
CA GLU A 131 -8.75 1.67 -7.03
C GLU A 131 -10.27 1.79 -7.12
N ASP A 132 -10.98 0.68 -7.24
CA ASP A 132 -12.44 0.69 -7.36
C ASP A 132 -13.11 1.19 -6.09
N ALA A 133 -12.62 0.83 -4.92
CA ALA A 133 -13.11 1.35 -3.64
C ALA A 133 -12.87 2.86 -3.53
N PHE A 134 -11.73 3.35 -4.04
CA PHE A 134 -11.42 4.77 -4.04
C PHE A 134 -12.31 5.56 -5.02
N LYS A 135 -12.57 5.01 -6.22
CA LYS A 135 -13.56 5.58 -7.16
C LYS A 135 -14.95 5.72 -6.53
N GLN A 136 -15.40 4.67 -5.86
CA GLN A 136 -16.68 4.70 -5.14
C GLN A 136 -16.67 5.75 -4.02
N ALA A 137 -15.58 5.89 -3.29
CA ALA A 137 -15.47 6.92 -2.25
C ALA A 137 -15.55 8.33 -2.83
N ILE A 138 -14.87 8.62 -3.95
CA ILE A 138 -14.95 9.92 -4.63
C ILE A 138 -16.37 10.20 -5.15
N SER A 139 -17.06 9.20 -5.71
CA SER A 139 -18.40 9.38 -6.30
C SER A 139 -19.47 9.83 -5.30
N ARG A 140 -19.22 9.68 -3.99
CA ARG A 140 -20.10 10.18 -2.93
C ARG A 140 -20.09 11.70 -2.79
N PHE A 141 -19.04 12.35 -3.30
CA PHE A 141 -18.91 13.80 -3.21
C PHE A 141 -19.57 14.47 -4.41
N LYS A 142 -20.67 15.19 -4.15
CA LYS A 142 -21.44 15.88 -5.20
C LYS A 142 -20.93 17.30 -5.38
N VAL A 143 -20.77 17.72 -6.63
CA VAL A 143 -20.38 19.08 -6.99
C VAL A 143 -21.42 20.07 -6.45
N GLY A 144 -20.95 21.17 -5.88
CA GLY A 144 -21.77 22.20 -5.24
C GLY A 144 -22.06 21.95 -3.76
N ASN A 145 -22.01 20.69 -3.29
CA ASN A 145 -22.24 20.36 -1.88
C ASN A 145 -21.03 20.74 -1.00
N ILE A 146 -21.33 20.85 0.28
CA ILE A 146 -20.37 21.30 1.32
C ILE A 146 -20.09 20.12 2.26
N TYR A 147 -18.80 19.92 2.56
CA TYR A 147 -18.33 18.86 3.44
C TYR A 147 -17.30 19.42 4.43
N VAL A 148 -17.20 18.82 5.61
CA VAL A 148 -16.19 19.16 6.62
C VAL A 148 -15.08 18.14 6.56
N GLY A 149 -13.83 18.61 6.49
CA GLY A 149 -12.64 17.77 6.47
C GLY A 149 -11.48 18.42 7.21
N ASN A 150 -10.38 17.71 7.37
CA ASN A 150 -9.20 18.20 8.06
C ASN A 150 -8.08 18.53 7.08
N VAL A 151 -7.38 19.65 7.30
CA VAL A 151 -6.21 20.04 6.52
C VAL A 151 -5.07 19.08 6.79
N THR A 152 -4.59 18.38 5.75
CA THR A 152 -3.48 17.41 5.87
C THR A 152 -2.16 17.97 5.37
N MET A 153 -2.21 18.83 4.36
CA MET A 153 -1.00 19.40 3.77
C MET A 153 -1.28 20.76 3.12
N ILE A 154 -0.28 21.64 3.15
CA ILE A 154 -0.30 22.92 2.43
C ILE A 154 0.90 22.92 1.48
N THR A 155 0.66 23.14 0.20
CA THR A 155 1.66 23.14 -0.86
C THR A 155 1.61 24.43 -1.67
N ALA A 156 2.51 24.64 -2.60
CA ALA A 156 2.48 25.80 -3.49
C ALA A 156 1.22 25.84 -4.40
N VAL A 157 0.61 24.69 -4.69
CA VAL A 157 -0.55 24.58 -5.58
C VAL A 157 -1.89 24.67 -4.85
N GLY A 158 -1.91 24.57 -3.53
CA GLY A 158 -3.14 24.65 -2.74
C GLY A 158 -3.08 23.92 -1.40
N VAL A 159 -4.24 23.75 -0.80
CA VAL A 159 -4.46 23.11 0.49
C VAL A 159 -5.10 21.74 0.27
N PHE A 160 -4.46 20.69 0.78
CA PHE A 160 -5.05 19.34 0.77
C PHE A 160 -5.90 19.14 2.03
N VAL A 161 -7.15 18.75 1.80
CA VAL A 161 -8.14 18.48 2.85
C VAL A 161 -8.55 17.02 2.74
N SER A 162 -8.47 16.26 3.82
CA SER A 162 -8.91 14.87 3.88
C SER A 162 -10.34 14.77 4.41
N PHE A 163 -11.14 13.97 3.71
CA PHE A 163 -12.47 13.52 4.13
C PHE A 163 -12.38 12.00 4.29
N GLU A 164 -12.10 11.52 5.50
CA GLU A 164 -11.88 10.10 5.76
C GLU A 164 -10.82 9.48 4.81
N ASN A 165 -11.28 8.81 3.74
CA ASN A 165 -10.43 8.09 2.79
C ASN A 165 -10.21 8.83 1.46
N VAL A 166 -10.65 10.08 1.33
CA VAL A 166 -10.53 10.88 0.09
C VAL A 166 -9.80 12.19 0.38
N SER A 167 -8.86 12.54 -0.48
CA SER A 167 -8.14 13.81 -0.43
C SER A 167 -8.67 14.79 -1.49
N CYS A 168 -8.96 16.01 -1.10
CA CYS A 168 -9.43 17.09 -1.94
C CYS A 168 -8.38 18.19 -2.04
N LEU A 169 -8.02 18.59 -3.26
CA LEU A 169 -7.19 19.77 -3.47
C LEU A 169 -8.05 21.01 -3.47
N CYS A 170 -7.86 21.88 -2.50
CA CYS A 170 -8.58 23.14 -2.36
C CYS A 170 -7.72 24.33 -2.78
N GLN A 171 -8.33 25.30 -3.44
CA GLN A 171 -7.69 26.58 -3.70
C GLN A 171 -7.38 27.31 -2.39
N PHE A 172 -6.32 28.14 -2.42
CA PHE A 172 -6.00 28.98 -1.26
C PHE A 172 -7.17 29.91 -0.94
N PRO A 173 -7.61 29.91 0.33
CA PRO A 173 -8.65 30.85 0.74
C PRO A 173 -8.12 32.30 0.73
N LYS A 174 -8.97 33.22 0.32
CA LYS A 174 -8.60 34.66 0.19
C LYS A 174 -8.33 35.37 1.53
N ARG A 175 -8.89 34.86 2.63
CA ARG A 175 -8.86 35.58 3.93
C ARG A 175 -7.79 35.05 4.88
N LYS A 176 -7.90 33.81 5.32
CA LYS A 176 -7.01 33.22 6.32
C LYS A 176 -6.52 31.86 5.85
N ARG A 177 -5.20 31.61 5.90
CA ARG A 177 -4.67 30.28 5.64
C ARG A 177 -4.98 29.35 6.81
N PRO A 178 -5.58 28.17 6.58
CA PRO A 178 -5.85 27.23 7.63
C PRO A 178 -4.53 26.61 8.12
N ALA A 179 -4.50 26.13 9.36
CA ALA A 179 -3.39 25.38 9.89
C ALA A 179 -3.53 23.87 9.52
N ILE A 180 -2.40 23.18 9.41
CA ILE A 180 -2.40 21.71 9.26
C ILE A 180 -3.07 21.10 10.48
N GLY A 181 -3.94 20.09 10.26
CA GLY A 181 -4.74 19.43 11.30
C GLY A 181 -6.05 20.17 11.65
N SER A 182 -6.26 21.42 11.20
CA SER A 182 -7.50 22.14 11.51
C SER A 182 -8.66 21.65 10.66
N PRO A 183 -9.90 21.61 11.23
CA PRO A 183 -11.10 21.34 10.48
C PRO A 183 -11.43 22.54 9.58
N VAL A 184 -11.86 22.25 8.36
CA VAL A 184 -12.29 23.26 7.38
C VAL A 184 -13.54 22.79 6.65
N THR A 185 -14.35 23.73 6.25
CA THR A 185 -15.52 23.50 5.42
C THR A 185 -15.17 23.70 3.95
N VAL A 186 -15.43 22.70 3.11
CA VAL A 186 -15.06 22.70 1.70
C VAL A 186 -16.30 22.54 0.82
N ARG A 187 -16.46 23.41 -0.16
CA ARG A 187 -17.41 23.22 -1.25
C ARG A 187 -16.72 22.48 -2.39
N ILE A 188 -17.29 21.36 -2.81
CA ILE A 188 -16.77 20.58 -3.94
C ILE A 188 -17.05 21.34 -5.24
N LEU A 189 -16.01 21.57 -6.03
CA LEU A 189 -16.08 22.23 -7.34
C LEU A 189 -16.04 21.23 -8.48
N GLY A 190 -15.47 20.05 -8.28
CA GLY A 190 -15.45 19.00 -9.28
C GLY A 190 -14.79 17.73 -8.78
N ALA A 191 -15.04 16.65 -9.54
CA ALA A 191 -14.43 15.34 -9.35
C ALA A 191 -14.09 14.74 -10.71
N ASP A 192 -12.94 14.08 -10.80
CA ASP A 192 -12.49 13.33 -11.96
C ASP A 192 -12.24 11.89 -11.52
N LEU A 193 -13.10 10.97 -11.92
CA LEU A 193 -13.05 9.56 -11.53
C LEU A 193 -11.98 8.77 -12.33
N GLU A 194 -11.59 9.24 -13.51
CA GLU A 194 -10.52 8.60 -14.29
C GLU A 194 -9.15 8.93 -13.69
N ARG A 195 -8.95 10.20 -13.33
CA ARG A 195 -7.71 10.66 -12.70
C ARG A 195 -7.72 10.56 -11.19
N LEU A 196 -8.80 10.07 -10.60
CA LEU A 196 -8.98 9.90 -9.15
C LEU A 196 -8.71 11.19 -8.36
N ARG A 197 -9.29 12.30 -8.83
CA ARG A 197 -9.08 13.63 -8.25
C ARG A 197 -10.38 14.27 -7.81
N LEU A 198 -10.31 14.92 -6.64
CA LEU A 198 -11.36 15.76 -6.10
C LEU A 198 -10.79 17.15 -5.85
N TRP A 199 -11.52 18.20 -6.24
CA TRP A 199 -11.09 19.57 -5.96
C TRP A 199 -12.23 20.43 -5.48
N GLY A 200 -11.89 21.46 -4.69
CA GLY A 200 -12.86 22.30 -4.03
C GLY A 200 -12.33 23.66 -3.61
N ALA A 201 -13.14 24.39 -2.90
CA ALA A 201 -12.80 25.66 -2.29
C ALA A 201 -13.15 25.64 -0.80
N ILE A 202 -12.26 26.16 0.05
CA ILE A 202 -12.51 26.32 1.47
C ILE A 202 -13.50 27.48 1.63
N VAL A 203 -14.59 27.22 2.33
CA VAL A 203 -15.66 28.19 2.62
C VAL A 203 -15.58 28.54 4.10
N TYR A 204 -15.54 29.82 4.42
CA TYR A 204 -15.67 30.29 5.80
C TYR A 204 -17.12 30.70 6.03
N SER A 205 -17.69 30.15 7.08
CA SER A 205 -18.96 30.65 7.65
C SER A 205 -18.70 31.90 8.47
#